data_02af38df94471a7df47ea13d03dbabdf
#
_entry.id   02af38df94471a7df47ea13d03dbabdf
#
_cell.length_a   1.000
_cell.length_b   1.000
_cell.length_c   1.000
_cell.angle_alpha   90.00
_cell.angle_beta   90.00
_cell.angle_gamma   90.00
#
_symmetry.space_group_name_H-M   'P 1'
#
loop_
_entity.id
_entity.type
_entity.pdbx_description
1 polymer ?
#
loop_
_entity_poly.entity_id
_entity_poly.type
_entity_poly.pdbx_seq_one_letter_code
_entity_poly.pdbx_strand_id
1 'polypeptide(L)'
;MSPPYSSKKILVADPLMIQRKPLVHLLAKLGFPLASEAENGSQALILLKSEPHEGLICSPHLENPDGLSLLKRIRESPELGKLKVMMYFEDEDDDKIVSATRAGLDGYLVFPFQENNLETMLTNIW
;
A
#
# COMPACT_ATOMS: atom_id res chain seq x y z
N MET A 1 -16.01 -14.19 16.67
CA MET A 1 -14.97 -14.66 15.74
C MET A 1 -14.25 -13.45 15.14
N SER A 2 -12.95 -13.46 15.19
CA SER A 2 -12.18 -12.34 14.64
C SER A 2 -12.16 -12.37 13.12
N PRO A 3 -12.20 -11.23 12.43
CA PRO A 3 -11.99 -11.19 10.99
C PRO A 3 -10.65 -11.82 10.62
N PRO A 4 -10.54 -12.46 9.45
CA PRO A 4 -9.31 -13.16 9.06
C PRO A 4 -8.10 -12.23 8.93
N TYR A 5 -8.31 -10.93 8.79
CA TYR A 5 -7.24 -9.96 8.62
C TYR A 5 -6.95 -9.14 9.88
N SER A 6 -7.53 -9.51 11.03
CA SER A 6 -7.41 -8.69 12.25
C SER A 6 -5.97 -8.58 12.76
N SER A 7 -5.11 -9.54 12.44
CA SER A 7 -3.71 -9.53 12.83
C SER A 7 -2.78 -8.94 11.78
N LYS A 8 -3.30 -8.64 10.58
CA LYS A 8 -2.48 -8.09 9.50
C LYS A 8 -2.38 -6.59 9.63
N LYS A 9 -1.16 -6.08 9.56
CA LYS A 9 -0.89 -4.66 9.64
C LYS A 9 -0.51 -4.11 8.27
N ILE A 10 -1.23 -3.09 7.83
CA ILE A 10 -0.99 -2.44 6.55
C ILE A 10 -0.50 -1.01 6.81
N LEU A 11 0.57 -0.62 6.13
CA LEU A 11 1.03 0.76 6.13
C LEU A 11 0.40 1.47 4.94
N VAL A 12 -0.23 2.62 5.19
CA VAL A 12 -0.76 3.49 4.14
C VAL A 12 0.17 4.69 4.02
N ALA A 13 0.82 4.83 2.88
CA ALA A 13 1.78 5.90 2.62
C ALA A 13 1.24 6.82 1.54
N ASP A 14 0.87 8.02 1.92
CA ASP A 14 0.29 9.04 1.03
C ASP A 14 0.65 10.42 1.59
N PRO A 15 1.16 11.35 0.76
CA PRO A 15 1.48 12.69 1.26
C PRO A 15 0.26 13.50 1.68
N LEU A 16 -0.94 13.13 1.22
CA LEU A 16 -2.17 13.89 1.47
C LEU A 16 -3.05 13.18 2.49
N MET A 17 -3.23 13.83 3.65
CA MET A 17 -4.11 13.31 4.70
C MET A 17 -5.53 13.07 4.18
N ILE A 18 -6.02 13.94 3.29
CA ILE A 18 -7.38 13.84 2.76
C ILE A 18 -7.60 12.56 1.93
N GLN A 19 -6.53 11.99 1.38
CA GLN A 19 -6.59 10.70 0.68
C GLN A 19 -6.26 9.54 1.62
N ARG A 20 -5.31 9.74 2.52
CA ARG A 20 -4.82 8.70 3.41
C ARG A 20 -5.86 8.26 4.44
N LYS A 21 -6.53 9.21 5.10
CA LYS A 21 -7.48 8.91 6.16
C LYS A 21 -8.69 8.09 5.70
N PRO A 22 -9.35 8.43 4.58
CA PRO A 22 -10.45 7.59 4.09
C PRO A 22 -10.02 6.16 3.81
N LEU A 23 -8.82 5.95 3.29
CA LEU A 23 -8.32 4.62 3.01
C LEU A 23 -8.11 3.82 4.30
N VAL A 24 -7.56 4.44 5.33
CA VAL A 24 -7.41 3.81 6.64
C VAL A 24 -8.79 3.41 7.20
N HIS A 25 -9.79 4.26 7.07
CA HIS A 25 -11.16 3.95 7.50
C HIS A 25 -11.76 2.78 6.74
N LEU A 26 -11.57 2.73 5.43
CA LEU A 26 -12.05 1.61 4.61
C LEU A 26 -11.36 0.30 5.01
N LEU A 27 -10.07 0.35 5.26
CA LEU A 27 -9.32 -0.83 5.70
C LEU A 27 -9.86 -1.37 7.03
N ALA A 28 -10.12 -0.48 7.99
CA ALA A 28 -10.70 -0.88 9.27
C ALA A 28 -12.06 -1.56 9.06
N LYS A 29 -12.88 -0.98 8.21
CA LYS A 29 -14.21 -1.53 7.89
C LYS A 29 -14.12 -2.91 7.25
N LEU A 30 -13.08 -3.15 6.45
CA LEU A 30 -12.86 -4.43 5.77
C LEU A 30 -12.14 -5.48 6.65
N GLY A 31 -11.84 -5.14 7.89
CA GLY A 31 -11.23 -6.08 8.82
C GLY A 31 -9.72 -5.93 9.02
N PHE A 32 -9.16 -4.78 8.63
CA PHE A 32 -7.74 -4.46 8.84
C PHE A 32 -7.64 -3.29 9.84
N PRO A 33 -7.82 -3.54 11.15
CA PRO A 33 -7.85 -2.45 12.13
C PRO A 33 -6.48 -1.89 12.49
N LEU A 34 -5.40 -2.57 12.09
CA LEU A 34 -4.03 -2.23 12.49
C LEU A 34 -3.30 -1.46 11.40
N ALA A 35 -3.96 -0.48 10.77
CA ALA A 35 -3.31 0.34 9.76
C ALA A 35 -2.42 1.40 10.41
N SER A 36 -1.22 1.59 9.86
CA SER A 36 -0.34 2.70 10.21
C SER A 36 -0.22 3.65 9.03
N GLU A 37 0.35 4.82 9.24
CA GLU A 37 0.36 5.87 8.23
C GLU A 37 1.75 6.49 8.08
N ALA A 38 2.10 6.87 6.84
CA ALA A 38 3.31 7.61 6.52
C ALA A 38 2.99 8.69 5.49
N GLU A 39 3.68 9.82 5.57
CA GLU A 39 3.47 10.95 4.66
C GLU A 39 4.48 10.98 3.51
N ASN A 40 5.57 10.25 3.64
CA ASN A 40 6.62 10.21 2.61
C ASN A 40 7.34 8.86 2.65
N GLY A 41 8.20 8.65 1.67
CA GLY A 41 8.91 7.38 1.53
C GLY A 41 9.89 7.11 2.66
N SER A 42 10.52 8.14 3.20
CA SER A 42 11.46 8.01 4.31
C SER A 42 10.74 7.50 5.57
N GLN A 43 9.61 8.10 5.91
CA GLN A 43 8.79 7.63 7.04
C GLN A 43 8.32 6.20 6.82
N ALA A 44 7.91 5.89 5.58
CA ALA A 44 7.45 4.54 5.25
C ALA A 44 8.55 3.51 5.51
N LEU A 45 9.77 3.78 5.04
CA LEU A 45 10.90 2.86 5.25
C LEU A 45 11.23 2.69 6.73
N ILE A 46 11.20 3.76 7.50
CA ILE A 46 11.46 3.70 8.94
C ILE A 46 10.43 2.79 9.61
N LEU A 47 9.15 2.98 9.32
CA LEU A 47 8.08 2.18 9.91
C LEU A 47 8.15 0.71 9.47
N LEU A 48 8.43 0.45 8.20
CA LEU A 48 8.53 -0.90 7.68
C LEU A 48 9.69 -1.68 8.31
N LYS A 49 10.78 -0.99 8.64
CA LYS A 49 11.95 -1.62 9.26
C LYS A 49 11.83 -1.76 10.77
N SER A 50 11.07 -0.88 11.42
CA SER A 50 10.96 -0.87 12.89
C SER A 50 9.81 -1.70 13.43
N GLU A 51 8.78 -1.96 12.62
CA GLU A 51 7.59 -2.70 13.03
C GLU A 51 7.20 -3.72 11.96
N PRO A 52 6.69 -4.90 12.36
CA PRO A 52 6.20 -5.87 11.38
C PRO A 52 4.97 -5.34 10.64
N HIS A 53 4.99 -5.45 9.32
CA HIS A 53 3.86 -5.14 8.45
C HIS A 53 3.70 -6.27 7.44
N GLU A 54 2.46 -6.57 7.07
CA GLU A 54 2.15 -7.55 6.03
C GLU A 54 1.95 -6.90 4.67
N GLY A 55 1.58 -5.63 4.65
CA GLY A 55 1.31 -4.92 3.41
C GLY A 55 1.61 -3.44 3.47
N LEU A 56 1.78 -2.87 2.27
CA LEU A 56 1.94 -1.44 2.05
C LEU A 56 1.00 -1.03 0.92
N ILE A 57 0.22 0.02 1.14
CA ILE A 57 -0.54 0.67 0.07
C ILE A 57 0.04 2.07 -0.06
N CYS A 58 0.61 2.39 -1.22
CA CYS A 58 1.26 3.69 -1.38
C CYS A 58 0.76 4.47 -2.59
N SER A 59 0.80 5.79 -2.46
CA SER A 59 0.51 6.73 -3.52
C SER A 59 1.66 6.75 -4.53
N PRO A 60 1.36 6.86 -5.85
CA PRO A 60 2.40 7.08 -6.84
C PRO A 60 3.06 8.46 -6.69
N HIS A 61 2.39 9.39 -6.00
CA HIS A 61 2.89 10.74 -5.77
C HIS A 61 3.69 10.87 -4.47
N LEU A 62 3.97 9.76 -3.82
CA LEU A 62 4.82 9.76 -2.63
C LEU A 62 6.19 10.34 -3.01
N GLU A 63 6.83 11.01 -2.07
CA GLU A 63 8.14 11.61 -2.29
C GLU A 63 9.17 11.09 -1.29
N ASN A 64 10.42 11.13 -1.69
CA ASN A 64 11.59 10.95 -0.83
C ASN A 64 11.66 9.58 -0.13
N PRO A 65 11.70 8.47 -0.85
CA PRO A 65 11.60 8.34 -2.30
C PRO A 65 10.16 8.30 -2.80
N ASP A 66 10.01 8.38 -4.12
CA ASP A 66 8.70 8.20 -4.75
C ASP A 66 8.22 6.75 -4.63
N GLY A 67 6.93 6.53 -4.98
CA GLY A 67 6.32 5.21 -4.80
C GLY A 67 7.01 4.08 -5.56
N LEU A 68 7.41 4.32 -6.80
CA LEU A 68 8.10 3.30 -7.61
C LEU A 68 9.49 2.98 -7.04
N SER A 69 10.23 4.00 -6.66
CA SER A 69 11.56 3.82 -6.06
C SER A 69 11.46 3.10 -4.71
N LEU A 70 10.43 3.41 -3.93
CA LEU A 70 10.16 2.71 -2.68
C LEU A 70 9.91 1.24 -2.91
N LEU A 71 9.07 0.91 -3.89
CA LEU A 71 8.79 -0.48 -4.27
C LEU A 71 10.07 -1.23 -4.64
N LYS A 72 10.93 -0.61 -5.45
CA LYS A 72 12.20 -1.23 -5.86
C LYS A 72 13.11 -1.49 -4.66
N ARG A 73 13.20 -0.53 -3.74
CA ARG A 73 13.99 -0.70 -2.51
C ARG A 73 13.46 -1.83 -1.64
N ILE A 74 12.14 -1.94 -1.54
CA ILE A 74 11.51 -3.01 -0.78
C ILE A 74 11.86 -4.37 -1.38
N ARG A 75 11.75 -4.51 -2.69
CA ARG A 75 12.04 -5.78 -3.36
C ARG A 75 13.50 -6.20 -3.26
N GLU A 76 14.41 -5.24 -3.17
CA GLU A 76 15.84 -5.50 -3.01
C GLU A 76 16.24 -5.79 -1.56
N SER A 77 15.38 -5.47 -0.60
CA SER A 77 15.68 -5.66 0.81
C SER A 77 15.48 -7.11 1.22
N PRO A 78 16.48 -7.76 1.84
CA PRO A 78 16.31 -9.12 2.35
C PRO A 78 15.20 -9.23 3.41
N GLU A 79 14.97 -8.15 4.17
CA GLU A 79 13.97 -8.13 5.23
C GLU A 79 12.56 -7.89 4.71
N LEU A 80 12.42 -7.09 3.65
CA LEU A 80 11.13 -6.58 3.18
C LEU A 80 10.71 -7.15 1.83
N GLY A 81 11.53 -8.00 1.22
CA GLY A 81 11.31 -8.44 -0.15
C GLY A 81 9.99 -9.16 -0.41
N LYS A 82 9.39 -9.74 0.63
CA LYS A 82 8.13 -10.48 0.52
C LYS A 82 6.91 -9.67 0.94
N LEU A 83 7.09 -8.41 1.32
CA LEU A 83 5.99 -7.54 1.68
C LEU A 83 5.01 -7.40 0.51
N LYS A 84 3.72 -7.47 0.78
CA LYS A 84 2.72 -7.20 -0.24
C LYS A 84 2.65 -5.70 -0.47
N VAL A 85 2.87 -5.26 -1.71
CA VAL A 85 2.87 -3.84 -2.05
C VAL A 85 1.76 -3.57 -3.06
N MET A 86 0.95 -2.59 -2.74
CA MET A 86 -0.17 -2.15 -3.57
C MET A 86 -0.04 -0.65 -3.80
N MET A 87 -0.54 -0.19 -4.94
CA MET A 87 -0.55 1.23 -5.27
C MET A 87 -1.90 1.61 -5.86
N TYR A 88 -2.20 2.90 -5.90
CA TYR A 88 -3.38 3.41 -6.58
C TYR A 88 -2.96 4.50 -7.55
N PHE A 89 -3.64 4.55 -8.69
CA PHE A 89 -3.34 5.48 -9.79
C PHE A 89 -4.59 6.24 -10.18
N GLU A 90 -4.42 7.37 -10.87
CA GLU A 90 -5.54 8.19 -11.31
C GLU A 90 -6.06 7.79 -12.67
N ASP A 91 -5.28 7.02 -13.44
CA ASP A 91 -5.61 6.65 -14.82
C ASP A 91 -5.09 5.24 -15.10
N GLU A 92 -5.94 4.40 -15.72
CA GLU A 92 -5.57 3.04 -16.11
C GLU A 92 -4.47 3.00 -17.19
N ASP A 93 -4.32 4.08 -17.94
CA ASP A 93 -3.31 4.18 -19.00
C ASP A 93 -1.99 4.76 -18.49
N ASP A 94 -1.83 4.91 -17.17
CA ASP A 94 -0.62 5.45 -16.59
C ASP A 94 0.56 4.49 -16.85
N ASP A 95 1.62 5.00 -17.48
CA ASP A 95 2.83 4.24 -17.74
C ASP A 95 3.48 3.70 -16.45
N LYS A 96 3.23 4.37 -15.33
CA LYS A 96 3.74 3.94 -14.03
C LYS A 96 3.18 2.60 -13.60
N ILE A 97 1.98 2.22 -14.05
CA ILE A 97 1.40 0.90 -13.73
C ILE A 97 2.27 -0.20 -14.31
N VAL A 98 2.70 -0.05 -15.56
CA VAL A 98 3.57 -1.02 -16.22
C VAL A 98 4.91 -1.13 -15.48
N SER A 99 5.51 0.02 -15.17
CA SER A 99 6.80 0.06 -14.46
C SER A 99 6.70 -0.58 -13.08
N ALA A 100 5.63 -0.27 -12.33
CA ALA A 100 5.41 -0.83 -11.00
C ALA A 100 5.17 -2.34 -11.07
N THR A 101 4.37 -2.79 -12.03
CA THR A 101 4.11 -4.22 -12.21
C THR A 101 5.41 -4.97 -12.49
N ARG A 102 6.27 -4.43 -13.34
CA ARG A 102 7.58 -5.03 -13.63
C ARG A 102 8.50 -5.03 -12.40
N ALA A 103 8.34 -4.05 -11.52
CA ALA A 103 9.13 -3.96 -10.30
C ALA A 103 8.61 -4.86 -9.18
N GLY A 104 7.50 -5.58 -9.38
CA GLY A 104 6.99 -6.54 -8.41
C GLY A 104 5.80 -6.06 -7.59
N LEU A 105 4.97 -5.17 -8.15
CA LEU A 105 3.74 -4.74 -7.51
C LEU A 105 2.76 -5.92 -7.42
N ASP A 106 2.11 -6.08 -6.28
CA ASP A 106 1.15 -7.17 -6.05
C ASP A 106 -0.27 -6.83 -6.49
N GLY A 107 -0.63 -5.56 -6.47
CA GLY A 107 -1.95 -5.14 -6.89
C GLY A 107 -2.05 -3.63 -7.01
N TYR A 108 -3.06 -3.16 -7.75
CA TYR A 108 -3.29 -1.72 -7.87
C TYR A 108 -4.78 -1.41 -8.00
N LEU A 109 -5.11 -0.17 -7.69
CA LEU A 109 -6.44 0.40 -7.85
C LEU A 109 -6.34 1.65 -8.70
N VAL A 110 -7.43 2.02 -9.36
CA VAL A 110 -7.53 3.25 -10.15
C VAL A 110 -8.65 4.11 -9.58
N PHE A 111 -8.37 5.38 -9.31
CA PHE A 111 -9.37 6.33 -8.82
C PHE A 111 -10.36 6.70 -9.91
N PRO A 112 -11.61 6.91 -9.56
CA PRO A 112 -12.20 6.63 -8.25
C PRO A 112 -12.49 5.14 -8.10
N PHE A 113 -12.17 4.57 -6.93
CA PHE A 113 -12.49 3.18 -6.66
C PHE A 113 -13.49 3.09 -5.50
N GLN A 114 -14.22 1.99 -5.46
CA GLN A 114 -15.20 1.72 -4.41
C GLN A 114 -14.64 0.71 -3.41
N GLU A 115 -15.34 0.58 -2.28
CA GLU A 115 -14.96 -0.36 -1.23
C GLU A 115 -14.78 -1.79 -1.77
N ASN A 116 -15.69 -2.23 -2.64
CA ASN A 116 -15.62 -3.59 -3.19
C ASN A 116 -14.40 -3.81 -4.08
N ASN A 117 -13.90 -2.76 -4.74
CA ASN A 117 -12.67 -2.85 -5.53
C ASN A 117 -11.46 -3.10 -4.61
N LEU A 118 -11.41 -2.37 -3.50
CA LEU A 118 -10.36 -2.55 -2.50
C LEU A 118 -10.44 -3.94 -1.88
N GLU A 119 -11.64 -4.38 -1.50
CA GLU A 119 -11.85 -5.71 -0.92
C GLU A 119 -11.40 -6.82 -1.87
N THR A 120 -11.77 -6.73 -3.14
CA THR A 120 -11.39 -7.73 -4.14
C THR A 120 -9.89 -7.80 -4.31
N MET A 121 -9.22 -6.65 -4.38
CA MET A 121 -7.77 -6.61 -4.49
C MET A 121 -7.10 -7.27 -3.28
N LEU A 122 -7.54 -6.93 -2.08
CA LEU A 122 -6.96 -7.48 -0.85
C LEU A 122 -7.20 -8.99 -0.74
N THR A 123 -8.39 -9.46 -1.14
CA THR A 123 -8.71 -10.87 -1.15
C THR A 123 -7.82 -11.65 -2.12
N ASN A 124 -7.53 -11.08 -3.28
CA ASN A 124 -6.69 -11.74 -4.29
C ASN A 124 -5.21 -11.79 -3.90
N ILE A 125 -4.77 -10.88 -3.05
CA ILE A 125 -3.36 -10.81 -2.62
C ILE A 125 -3.07 -11.74 -1.46
N TRP A 126 -4.03 -11.89 -0.57
CA TRP A 126 -3.93 -12.77 0.60
C TRP A 126 -4.93 -13.97 0.58
#